data_fe6b4723d6959bdfac896e30cc530795
#
_entry.id   fe6b4723d6959bdfac896e30cc530795
#
_cell.length_a   1.000
_cell.length_b   1.000
_cell.length_c   1.000
_cell.angle_alpha   90.00
_cell.angle_beta   90.00
_cell.angle_gamma   90.00
#
_symmetry.space_group_name_H-M   'P 1'
#
loop_
_entity.id
_entity.type
_entity.pdbx_description
1 polymer ?
#
loop_
_entity_poly.entity_id
_entity_poly.type
_entity_poly.pdbx_seq_one_letter_code
_entity_poly.pdbx_strand_id
1 'polypeptide(L)'
;MHLSKNNKNIKYFYLLILIFISSVNNYNFQIFKNNLFKVSKINISGVENKLKNEINLNLESFKNKNIFFLDKKIISEELKKFNYIEHYSIFKKYPSELYIDLKLTKLIGTTFKNNKKFYVGSNKKFISSTKFKEKSNLPNIFGDFEIIELINFFDLLEENNFNLKDIKQIYFFESKRWDIILKNDLLIKFPSSNLDNSIKIAKNIIDSDLELKKVIDLRVSNQVIIRDE
;
A
#
# COMPACT_ATOMS: atom_id res chain seq x y z
N MET A 1 -40.42 51.33 -2.73
CA MET A 1 -41.40 50.26 -2.37
C MET A 1 -41.75 49.47 -3.63
N HIS A 2 -40.90 48.52 -4.00
CA HIS A 2 -41.16 47.61 -5.14
C HIS A 2 -40.49 46.23 -4.87
N LEU A 3 -41.07 45.43 -3.96
CA LEU A 3 -40.67 44.07 -3.68
C LEU A 3 -41.90 43.17 -3.61
N SER A 4 -42.64 42.97 -4.68
CA SER A 4 -43.80 42.07 -4.65
C SER A 4 -44.06 41.25 -5.92
N LYS A 5 -43.30 41.44 -7.00
CA LYS A 5 -43.63 40.76 -8.27
C LYS A 5 -42.89 39.41 -8.50
N ASN A 6 -41.85 39.16 -7.75
CA ASN A 6 -40.99 37.96 -7.98
C ASN A 6 -41.50 36.70 -7.24
N ASN A 7 -42.25 36.84 -6.15
CA ASN A 7 -42.68 35.73 -5.34
C ASN A 7 -43.81 34.85 -5.96
N LYS A 8 -44.58 35.43 -6.88
CA LYS A 8 -45.66 34.65 -7.54
C LYS A 8 -45.11 33.64 -8.55
N ASN A 9 -44.12 34.03 -9.34
CA ASN A 9 -43.49 33.17 -10.34
C ASN A 9 -42.75 32.01 -9.69
N ILE A 10 -42.11 32.24 -8.57
CA ILE A 10 -41.44 31.19 -7.78
C ILE A 10 -42.47 30.20 -7.21
N LYS A 11 -43.61 30.67 -6.73
CA LYS A 11 -44.68 29.77 -6.25
C LYS A 11 -45.26 28.91 -7.38
N TYR A 12 -45.44 29.46 -8.55
CA TYR A 12 -45.89 28.71 -9.74
C TYR A 12 -44.83 27.71 -10.20
N PHE A 13 -43.56 28.04 -10.09
CA PHE A 13 -42.47 27.13 -10.40
C PHE A 13 -42.44 25.94 -9.45
N TYR A 14 -42.58 26.16 -8.14
CA TYR A 14 -42.72 25.06 -7.16
C TYR A 14 -43.99 24.22 -7.35
N LEU A 15 -45.07 24.89 -7.69
CA LEU A 15 -46.32 24.17 -7.98
C LEU A 15 -46.19 23.31 -9.24
N LEU A 16 -45.49 23.77 -10.27
CA LEU A 16 -45.22 23.02 -11.49
C LEU A 16 -44.28 21.83 -11.21
N ILE A 17 -43.25 22.01 -10.37
CA ILE A 17 -42.38 20.90 -9.88
C ILE A 17 -43.22 19.88 -9.10
N LEU A 18 -44.11 20.31 -8.21
CA LEU A 18 -44.94 19.44 -7.39
C LEU A 18 -45.94 18.65 -8.25
N ILE A 19 -46.54 19.26 -9.26
CA ILE A 19 -47.39 18.62 -10.28
C ILE A 19 -46.57 17.60 -11.10
N PHE A 20 -45.34 17.97 -11.51
CA PHE A 20 -44.44 17.09 -12.25
C PHE A 20 -44.07 15.86 -11.41
N ILE A 21 -43.71 16.06 -10.14
CA ILE A 21 -43.38 14.96 -9.21
C ILE A 21 -44.63 14.10 -8.92
N SER A 22 -45.80 14.69 -8.78
CA SER A 22 -47.08 13.95 -8.53
C SER A 22 -47.60 13.23 -9.77
N SER A 23 -47.27 13.74 -10.97
CA SER A 23 -47.65 13.07 -12.24
C SER A 23 -46.76 11.87 -12.59
N VAL A 24 -45.62 11.73 -11.92
CA VAL A 24 -44.79 10.52 -11.99
C VAL A 24 -45.48 9.41 -11.21
N ASN A 25 -46.50 8.85 -11.85
CA ASN A 25 -47.32 7.79 -11.29
C ASN A 25 -46.42 6.60 -10.93
N ASN A 26 -46.69 5.90 -9.82
CA ASN A 26 -45.94 4.78 -9.25
C ASN A 26 -45.64 3.62 -10.22
N TYR A 27 -46.20 3.61 -11.41
CA TYR A 27 -45.92 2.63 -12.46
C TYR A 27 -44.52 2.72 -13.07
N ASN A 28 -43.81 3.86 -12.92
CA ASN A 28 -42.50 4.06 -13.50
C ASN A 28 -41.31 3.81 -12.54
N PHE A 29 -41.57 3.28 -11.33
CA PHE A 29 -40.49 2.74 -10.49
C PHE A 29 -39.74 1.57 -11.17
N GLN A 30 -40.30 1.04 -12.27
CA GLN A 30 -39.58 0.12 -13.17
C GLN A 30 -38.39 0.76 -13.87
N ILE A 31 -38.29 2.11 -13.97
CA ILE A 31 -37.12 2.79 -14.53
C ILE A 31 -35.85 2.48 -13.70
N PHE A 32 -35.99 2.36 -12.39
CA PHE A 32 -34.91 1.91 -11.51
C PHE A 32 -34.65 0.39 -11.56
N LYS A 33 -35.56 -0.40 -12.06
CA LYS A 33 -35.38 -1.83 -12.39
C LYS A 33 -34.69 -2.04 -13.73
N ASN A 34 -34.67 -1.03 -14.61
CA ASN A 34 -34.04 -1.13 -15.90
C ASN A 34 -32.50 -1.23 -15.74
N ASN A 35 -31.86 -1.95 -16.64
CA ASN A 35 -30.41 -2.20 -16.68
C ASN A 35 -29.56 -0.91 -16.73
N LEU A 36 -30.18 0.25 -16.96
CA LEU A 36 -29.53 1.55 -17.09
C LEU A 36 -28.65 1.93 -15.88
N PHE A 37 -29.09 1.60 -14.66
CA PHE A 37 -28.35 1.92 -13.43
C PHE A 37 -27.61 0.72 -12.83
N LYS A 38 -27.56 -0.39 -13.54
CA LYS A 38 -26.73 -1.52 -13.13
C LYS A 38 -25.30 -1.30 -13.57
N VAL A 39 -24.34 -1.63 -12.68
CA VAL A 39 -22.92 -1.57 -13.00
C VAL A 39 -22.66 -2.48 -14.21
N SER A 40 -22.38 -1.88 -15.35
CA SER A 40 -22.06 -2.57 -16.61
C SER A 40 -20.55 -2.71 -16.79
N LYS A 41 -19.76 -1.76 -16.25
CA LYS A 41 -18.31 -1.71 -16.43
C LYS A 41 -17.60 -1.34 -15.15
N ILE A 42 -16.54 -2.08 -14.84
CA ILE A 42 -15.58 -1.78 -13.76
C ILE A 42 -14.25 -1.44 -14.41
N ASN A 43 -13.81 -0.20 -14.26
CA ASN A 43 -12.55 0.32 -14.80
C ASN A 43 -11.53 0.35 -13.66
N ILE A 44 -10.45 -0.41 -13.79
CA ILE A 44 -9.36 -0.46 -12.80
C ILE A 44 -8.12 0.17 -13.44
N SER A 45 -7.48 1.10 -12.70
CA SER A 45 -6.23 1.77 -13.05
C SER A 45 -5.17 1.57 -11.97
N GLY A 46 -3.92 1.94 -12.26
CA GLY A 46 -2.81 1.90 -11.31
C GLY A 46 -2.11 0.54 -11.17
N VAL A 47 -2.53 -0.49 -11.89
CA VAL A 47 -1.95 -1.84 -11.81
C VAL A 47 -1.74 -2.47 -13.20
N GLU A 48 -0.77 -3.41 -13.29
CA GLU A 48 -0.51 -4.19 -14.51
C GLU A 48 -1.68 -5.13 -14.85
N ASN A 49 -1.79 -5.52 -16.12
CA ASN A 49 -2.90 -6.33 -16.63
C ASN A 49 -3.12 -7.64 -15.86
N LYS A 50 -2.06 -8.30 -15.41
CA LYS A 50 -2.17 -9.55 -14.63
C LYS A 50 -2.94 -9.33 -13.32
N LEU A 51 -2.57 -8.31 -12.54
CA LEU A 51 -3.23 -7.97 -11.28
C LEU A 51 -4.62 -7.40 -11.52
N LYS A 52 -4.77 -6.61 -12.58
CA LYS A 52 -6.07 -6.06 -13.01
C LYS A 52 -7.10 -7.16 -13.27
N ASN A 53 -6.70 -8.23 -13.97
CA ASN A 53 -7.58 -9.35 -14.26
C ASN A 53 -7.99 -10.09 -12.97
N GLU A 54 -7.05 -10.33 -12.06
CA GLU A 54 -7.32 -10.96 -10.77
C GLU A 54 -8.33 -10.14 -9.95
N ILE A 55 -8.13 -8.83 -9.87
CA ILE A 55 -9.03 -7.93 -9.13
C ILE A 55 -10.40 -7.86 -9.81
N ASN A 56 -10.45 -7.78 -11.15
CA ASN A 56 -11.71 -7.77 -11.89
C ASN A 56 -12.56 -9.03 -11.61
N LEU A 57 -11.93 -10.21 -11.58
CA LEU A 57 -12.63 -11.46 -11.25
C LEU A 57 -13.27 -11.41 -9.86
N ASN A 58 -12.54 -10.89 -8.86
CA ASN A 58 -13.09 -10.75 -7.50
C ASN A 58 -14.21 -9.70 -7.41
N LEU A 59 -14.17 -8.67 -8.26
CA LEU A 59 -15.18 -7.62 -8.28
C LEU A 59 -16.36 -7.93 -9.22
N GLU A 60 -16.34 -9.04 -9.92
CA GLU A 60 -17.40 -9.39 -10.89
C GLU A 60 -18.78 -9.51 -10.25
N SER A 61 -18.84 -9.91 -8.99
CA SER A 61 -20.08 -9.98 -8.21
C SER A 61 -20.79 -8.62 -8.04
N PHE A 62 -20.08 -7.51 -8.29
CA PHE A 62 -20.66 -6.17 -8.26
C PHE A 62 -21.29 -5.74 -9.58
N LYS A 63 -20.97 -6.42 -10.69
CA LYS A 63 -21.69 -6.22 -11.95
C LYS A 63 -23.17 -6.54 -11.76
N ASN A 64 -24.00 -5.87 -12.50
CA ASN A 64 -25.46 -5.96 -12.44
C ASN A 64 -26.10 -5.50 -11.12
N LYS A 65 -25.32 -5.06 -10.10
CA LYS A 65 -25.88 -4.38 -8.93
C LYS A 65 -26.21 -2.93 -9.26
N ASN A 66 -27.27 -2.39 -8.65
CA ASN A 66 -27.63 -0.99 -8.86
C ASN A 66 -26.57 -0.07 -8.27
N ILE A 67 -26.02 0.83 -9.10
CA ILE A 67 -24.91 1.70 -8.73
C ILE A 67 -25.26 2.69 -7.61
N PHE A 68 -26.53 3.11 -7.49
CA PHE A 68 -26.95 4.03 -6.43
C PHE A 68 -26.89 3.36 -5.06
N PHE A 69 -27.33 2.10 -4.97
CA PHE A 69 -27.39 1.34 -3.73
C PHE A 69 -26.12 0.55 -3.42
N LEU A 70 -25.14 0.57 -4.33
CA LEU A 70 -23.87 -0.12 -4.12
C LEU A 70 -23.06 0.62 -3.06
N ASP A 71 -22.83 0.01 -1.91
CA ASP A 71 -21.97 0.58 -0.85
C ASP A 71 -20.50 0.42 -1.21
N LYS A 72 -19.76 1.54 -1.19
CA LYS A 72 -18.32 1.54 -1.39
C LYS A 72 -17.57 0.73 -0.32
N LYS A 73 -18.12 0.61 0.89
CA LYS A 73 -17.51 -0.17 1.98
C LYS A 73 -17.38 -1.65 1.59
N ILE A 74 -18.40 -2.23 0.95
CA ILE A 74 -18.36 -3.62 0.53
C ILE A 74 -17.26 -3.84 -0.53
N ILE A 75 -17.10 -2.90 -1.47
CA ILE A 75 -16.03 -2.96 -2.46
C ILE A 75 -14.66 -2.82 -1.77
N SER A 76 -14.57 -1.95 -0.77
CA SER A 76 -13.36 -1.75 0.03
C SER A 76 -12.92 -3.03 0.74
N GLU A 77 -13.86 -3.78 1.33
CA GLU A 77 -13.56 -5.05 1.99
C GLU A 77 -12.99 -6.09 1.01
N GLU A 78 -13.49 -6.14 -0.22
CA GLU A 78 -12.91 -7.00 -1.26
C GLU A 78 -11.50 -6.55 -1.65
N LEU A 79 -11.27 -5.24 -1.81
CA LEU A 79 -9.94 -4.72 -2.16
C LEU A 79 -8.90 -4.92 -1.05
N LYS A 80 -9.28 -4.87 0.22
CA LYS A 80 -8.39 -5.14 1.37
C LYS A 80 -7.83 -6.56 1.40
N LYS A 81 -8.44 -7.51 0.72
CA LYS A 81 -7.95 -8.89 0.60
C LYS A 81 -6.65 -8.98 -0.20
N PHE A 82 -6.35 -7.96 -1.02
CA PHE A 82 -5.13 -7.92 -1.82
C PHE A 82 -3.98 -7.27 -1.05
N ASN A 83 -3.07 -8.06 -0.54
CA ASN A 83 -1.94 -7.62 0.29
C ASN A 83 -1.02 -6.61 -0.41
N TYR A 84 -1.01 -6.59 -1.74
CA TYR A 84 -0.17 -5.73 -2.55
C TYR A 84 -0.75 -4.34 -2.82
N ILE A 85 -2.00 -4.08 -2.42
CA ILE A 85 -2.63 -2.76 -2.53
C ILE A 85 -2.31 -1.96 -1.27
N GLU A 86 -1.77 -0.75 -1.47
CA GLU A 86 -1.50 0.20 -0.39
C GLU A 86 -2.66 1.18 -0.22
N HIS A 87 -3.06 1.82 -1.32
CA HIS A 87 -4.18 2.75 -1.35
C HIS A 87 -5.11 2.46 -2.53
N TYR A 88 -6.35 2.83 -2.37
CA TYR A 88 -7.35 2.76 -3.44
C TYR A 88 -8.37 3.90 -3.32
N SER A 89 -8.90 4.30 -4.46
CA SER A 89 -10.00 5.25 -4.57
C SER A 89 -11.13 4.66 -5.40
N ILE A 90 -12.38 4.82 -4.95
CA ILE A 90 -13.55 4.24 -5.59
C ILE A 90 -14.50 5.37 -6.01
N PHE A 91 -14.77 5.48 -7.30
CA PHE A 91 -15.64 6.48 -7.89
C PHE A 91 -16.79 5.82 -8.66
N LYS A 92 -18.01 6.29 -8.44
CA LYS A 92 -19.17 5.93 -9.23
C LYS A 92 -19.32 6.95 -10.35
N LYS A 93 -19.29 6.50 -11.60
CA LYS A 93 -19.60 7.31 -12.77
C LYS A 93 -20.96 6.87 -13.31
N TYR A 94 -21.95 7.68 -13.03
CA TYR A 94 -23.31 7.42 -13.46
C TYR A 94 -23.44 7.46 -14.99
N PRO A 95 -24.33 6.66 -15.60
CA PRO A 95 -25.32 5.84 -14.89
C PRO A 95 -24.82 4.46 -14.44
N SER A 96 -23.72 3.89 -14.97
CA SER A 96 -23.44 2.45 -14.85
C SER A 96 -21.97 2.05 -14.77
N GLU A 97 -21.05 2.99 -14.53
CA GLU A 97 -19.62 2.66 -14.47
C GLU A 97 -19.03 2.85 -13.07
N LEU A 98 -18.18 1.91 -12.68
CA LEU A 98 -17.37 1.99 -11.47
C LEU A 98 -15.90 2.20 -11.86
N TYR A 99 -15.25 3.20 -11.26
CA TYR A 99 -13.83 3.48 -11.42
C TYR A 99 -13.11 3.19 -10.12
N ILE A 100 -12.06 2.41 -10.20
CA ILE A 100 -11.22 2.04 -9.06
C ILE A 100 -9.79 2.36 -9.43
N ASP A 101 -9.21 3.33 -8.74
CA ASP A 101 -7.81 3.67 -8.88
C ASP A 101 -7.01 3.06 -7.74
N LEU A 102 -5.93 2.35 -8.07
CA LEU A 102 -5.14 1.54 -7.15
C LEU A 102 -3.70 2.03 -7.11
N LYS A 103 -3.15 2.08 -5.91
CA LYS A 103 -1.71 2.28 -5.71
C LYS A 103 -1.13 1.03 -5.06
N LEU A 104 -0.13 0.45 -5.73
CA LEU A 104 0.60 -0.70 -5.20
C LEU A 104 1.54 -0.27 -4.09
N THR A 105 1.75 -1.15 -3.12
CA THR A 105 2.74 -0.96 -2.07
C THR A 105 4.16 -0.96 -2.63
N LYS A 106 5.03 -0.16 -2.03
CA LYS A 106 6.47 -0.20 -2.33
C LYS A 106 7.05 -1.49 -1.75
N LEU A 107 7.75 -2.26 -2.56
CA LEU A 107 8.47 -3.44 -2.10
C LEU A 107 9.82 -2.99 -1.49
N ILE A 108 10.10 -3.42 -0.26
CA ILE A 108 11.27 -2.98 0.52
C ILE A 108 12.27 -4.10 0.78
N GLY A 109 11.90 -5.36 0.56
CA GLY A 109 12.79 -6.49 0.75
C GLY A 109 12.17 -7.80 0.27
N THR A 110 12.96 -8.87 0.33
CA THR A 110 12.54 -10.23 0.06
C THR A 110 12.85 -11.12 1.24
N THR A 111 11.96 -12.06 1.54
CA THR A 111 12.17 -13.06 2.60
C THR A 111 11.65 -14.42 2.17
N PHE A 112 12.00 -15.46 2.92
CA PHE A 112 11.52 -16.81 2.70
C PHE A 112 10.78 -17.29 3.96
N LYS A 113 9.55 -17.76 3.76
CA LYS A 113 8.76 -18.43 4.80
C LYS A 113 8.26 -19.77 4.25
N ASN A 114 8.48 -20.87 4.97
CA ASN A 114 8.10 -22.22 4.55
C ASN A 114 8.56 -22.54 3.10
N ASN A 115 9.80 -22.26 2.79
CA ASN A 115 10.42 -22.44 1.46
C ASN A 115 9.74 -21.67 0.30
N LYS A 116 8.90 -20.70 0.62
CA LYS A 116 8.27 -19.82 -0.38
C LYS A 116 8.84 -18.41 -0.28
N LYS A 117 9.13 -17.81 -1.43
CA LYS A 117 9.64 -16.43 -1.53
C LYS A 117 8.48 -15.44 -1.37
N PHE A 118 8.68 -14.46 -0.52
CA PHE A 118 7.77 -13.34 -0.32
C PHE A 118 8.50 -12.03 -0.49
N TYR A 119 7.80 -11.03 -0.97
CA TYR A 119 8.20 -9.64 -0.85
C TYR A 119 7.65 -9.05 0.44
N VAL A 120 8.37 -8.11 1.01
CA VAL A 120 7.92 -7.29 2.12
C VAL A 120 7.46 -5.94 1.56
N GLY A 121 6.21 -5.57 1.83
CA GLY A 121 5.65 -4.28 1.44
C GLY A 121 5.83 -3.22 2.52
N SER A 122 5.97 -1.95 2.11
CA SER A 122 5.92 -0.80 3.03
C SER A 122 4.60 -0.70 3.79
N ASN A 123 3.55 -1.33 3.28
CA ASN A 123 2.25 -1.47 3.95
C ASN A 123 2.22 -2.53 5.06
N LYS A 124 3.37 -3.01 5.52
CA LYS A 124 3.52 -4.00 6.60
C LYS A 124 2.88 -5.36 6.28
N LYS A 125 2.90 -5.77 5.00
CA LYS A 125 2.34 -7.06 4.58
C LYS A 125 3.36 -7.89 3.82
N PHE A 126 3.28 -9.22 4.00
CA PHE A 126 3.99 -10.17 3.15
C PHE A 126 3.19 -10.42 1.88
N ILE A 127 3.86 -10.37 0.74
CA ILE A 127 3.24 -10.47 -0.59
C ILE A 127 3.92 -11.61 -1.33
N SER A 128 3.13 -12.57 -1.82
CA SER A 128 3.70 -13.68 -2.59
C SER A 128 4.48 -13.14 -3.80
N SER A 129 5.70 -13.64 -4.00
CA SER A 129 6.57 -13.24 -5.11
C SER A 129 5.95 -13.56 -6.49
N THR A 130 5.01 -14.51 -6.56
CA THR A 130 4.30 -14.89 -7.80
C THR A 130 3.42 -13.78 -8.37
N LYS A 131 3.10 -12.76 -7.55
CA LYS A 131 2.25 -11.62 -7.96
C LYS A 131 2.97 -10.63 -8.86
N PHE A 132 4.29 -10.51 -8.73
CA PHE A 132 5.10 -9.54 -9.44
C PHE A 132 6.14 -10.22 -10.34
N LYS A 133 6.65 -9.48 -11.32
CA LYS A 133 7.89 -9.85 -11.99
C LYS A 133 9.03 -9.79 -10.98
N GLU A 134 10.03 -10.62 -11.17
CA GLU A 134 11.18 -10.65 -10.27
C GLU A 134 11.82 -9.26 -10.11
N LYS A 135 12.07 -8.88 -8.86
CA LYS A 135 12.75 -7.64 -8.48
C LYS A 135 14.13 -7.99 -7.95
N SER A 136 15.15 -7.67 -8.71
CA SER A 136 16.56 -8.07 -8.44
C SER A 136 17.28 -7.16 -7.42
N ASN A 137 16.76 -5.97 -7.14
CA ASN A 137 17.48 -4.95 -6.37
C ASN A 137 16.95 -4.74 -4.94
N LEU A 138 16.27 -5.74 -4.39
CA LEU A 138 15.76 -5.70 -3.03
C LEU A 138 16.67 -6.50 -2.09
N PRO A 139 16.90 -6.05 -0.85
CA PRO A 139 17.66 -6.82 0.13
C PRO A 139 16.95 -8.15 0.45
N ASN A 140 17.74 -9.20 0.65
CA ASN A 140 17.24 -10.47 1.18
C ASN A 140 17.25 -10.40 2.70
N ILE A 141 16.13 -10.74 3.33
CA ILE A 141 15.93 -10.64 4.78
C ILE A 141 15.77 -12.05 5.33
N PHE A 142 16.60 -12.40 6.29
CA PHE A 142 16.68 -13.72 6.92
C PHE A 142 16.38 -13.64 8.42
N GLY A 143 15.85 -14.71 8.97
CA GLY A 143 15.48 -14.81 10.38
C GLY A 143 13.97 -14.80 10.60
N ASP A 144 13.55 -15.11 11.81
CA ASP A 144 12.14 -15.11 12.22
C ASP A 144 11.81 -13.79 12.92
N PHE A 145 11.40 -12.81 12.13
CA PHE A 145 11.11 -11.45 12.55
C PHE A 145 9.63 -11.12 12.38
N GLU A 146 9.15 -10.25 13.27
CA GLU A 146 7.88 -9.57 13.06
C GLU A 146 8.04 -8.43 12.06
N ILE A 147 7.06 -8.27 11.15
CA ILE A 147 7.17 -7.26 10.09
C ILE A 147 7.28 -5.84 10.64
N ILE A 148 6.72 -5.58 11.83
CA ILE A 148 6.81 -4.28 12.48
C ILE A 148 8.24 -4.00 12.99
N GLU A 149 8.95 -5.02 13.48
CA GLU A 149 10.35 -4.89 13.92
C GLU A 149 11.24 -4.52 12.74
N LEU A 150 11.02 -5.15 11.58
CA LEU A 150 11.74 -4.84 10.36
C LEU A 150 11.47 -3.40 9.87
N ILE A 151 10.21 -2.97 9.88
CA ILE A 151 9.87 -1.60 9.46
C ILE A 151 10.54 -0.57 10.38
N ASN A 152 10.44 -0.77 11.70
CA ASN A 152 11.11 0.11 12.67
C ASN A 152 12.63 0.16 12.45
N PHE A 153 13.24 -0.99 12.10
CA PHE A 153 14.67 -1.04 11.77
C PHE A 153 14.99 -0.24 10.50
N PHE A 154 14.18 -0.36 9.46
CA PHE A 154 14.35 0.43 8.23
C PHE A 154 14.16 1.93 8.49
N ASP A 155 13.16 2.31 9.27
CA ASP A 155 12.91 3.71 9.64
C ASP A 155 14.16 4.29 10.35
N LEU A 156 14.73 3.57 11.32
CA LEU A 156 15.96 3.98 12.00
C LEU A 156 17.16 4.10 11.05
N LEU A 157 17.30 3.21 10.08
CA LEU A 157 18.36 3.30 9.07
C LEU A 157 18.18 4.55 8.20
N GLU A 158 16.94 4.82 7.73
CA GLU A 158 16.65 6.01 6.91
C GLU A 158 16.85 7.31 7.70
N GLU A 159 16.41 7.38 8.95
CA GLU A 159 16.62 8.53 9.84
C GLU A 159 18.11 8.85 10.05
N ASN A 160 18.97 7.83 10.01
CA ASN A 160 20.41 7.97 10.12
C ASN A 160 21.12 8.03 8.75
N ASN A 161 20.40 8.37 7.68
CA ASN A 161 20.91 8.56 6.33
C ASN A 161 21.59 7.32 5.69
N PHE A 162 21.18 6.11 6.12
CA PHE A 162 21.54 4.91 5.37
C PHE A 162 20.72 4.83 4.10
N ASN A 163 21.40 4.60 2.99
CA ASN A 163 20.69 4.30 1.74
C ASN A 163 20.29 2.82 1.71
N LEU A 164 19.00 2.55 1.91
CA LEU A 164 18.49 1.16 1.91
C LEU A 164 18.77 0.40 0.62
N LYS A 165 19.01 1.12 -0.50
CA LYS A 165 19.38 0.50 -1.79
C LYS A 165 20.78 -0.13 -1.76
N ASP A 166 21.62 0.27 -0.84
CA ASP A 166 22.99 -0.26 -0.71
C ASP A 166 23.05 -1.52 0.16
N ILE A 167 21.95 -1.89 0.79
CA ILE A 167 21.83 -3.11 1.57
C ILE A 167 21.60 -4.30 0.63
N LYS A 168 22.42 -5.33 0.78
CA LYS A 168 22.36 -6.61 0.05
C LYS A 168 21.59 -7.66 0.83
N GLN A 169 21.88 -7.78 2.15
CA GLN A 169 21.27 -8.77 3.02
C GLN A 169 21.03 -8.21 4.42
N ILE A 170 20.02 -8.71 5.09
CA ILE A 170 19.66 -8.38 6.48
C ILE A 170 19.44 -9.69 7.22
N TYR A 171 20.01 -9.83 8.40
CA TYR A 171 19.82 -10.97 9.28
C TYR A 171 19.22 -10.52 10.61
N PHE A 172 18.13 -11.15 10.99
CA PHE A 172 17.52 -11.01 12.31
C PHE A 172 17.80 -12.25 13.13
N PHE A 173 18.20 -12.07 14.36
CA PHE A 173 18.52 -13.16 15.29
C PHE A 173 17.54 -13.24 16.44
N GLU A 174 17.39 -14.40 17.04
CA GLU A 174 16.54 -14.63 18.22
C GLU A 174 16.87 -13.69 19.39
N SER A 175 18.13 -13.26 19.50
CA SER A 175 18.58 -12.24 20.45
C SER A 175 18.07 -10.81 20.17
N LYS A 176 17.15 -10.65 19.22
CA LYS A 176 16.57 -9.36 18.78
C LYS A 176 17.59 -8.36 18.21
N ARG A 177 18.68 -8.86 17.66
CA ARG A 177 19.69 -8.05 17.00
C ARG A 177 19.58 -8.15 15.49
N TRP A 178 20.09 -7.12 14.82
CA TRP A 178 20.17 -7.02 13.37
C TRP A 178 21.62 -7.01 12.91
N ASP A 179 21.92 -7.78 11.86
CA ASP A 179 23.17 -7.66 11.13
C ASP A 179 22.81 -7.31 9.67
N ILE A 180 23.58 -6.43 9.02
CA ILE A 180 23.40 -6.08 7.61
C ILE A 180 24.67 -6.34 6.82
N ILE A 181 24.51 -6.75 5.57
CA ILE A 181 25.59 -6.81 4.60
C ILE A 181 25.27 -5.79 3.50
N LEU A 182 26.17 -4.88 3.25
CA LEU A 182 26.06 -3.90 2.17
C LEU A 182 26.50 -4.51 0.83
N LYS A 183 26.23 -3.83 -0.28
CA LYS A 183 26.61 -4.29 -1.64
C LYS A 183 28.11 -4.36 -1.88
N ASN A 184 28.89 -3.61 -1.12
CA ASN A 184 30.35 -3.68 -1.10
C ASN A 184 30.90 -4.78 -0.17
N ASP A 185 30.03 -5.69 0.28
CA ASP A 185 30.29 -6.80 1.18
C ASP A 185 30.72 -6.41 2.60
N LEU A 186 30.53 -5.15 3.00
CA LEU A 186 30.73 -4.71 4.39
C LEU A 186 29.63 -5.30 5.28
N LEU A 187 30.04 -6.09 6.29
CA LEU A 187 29.17 -6.64 7.33
C LEU A 187 29.12 -5.70 8.54
N ILE A 188 27.93 -5.29 8.94
CA ILE A 188 27.71 -4.46 10.13
C ILE A 188 26.83 -5.25 11.10
N LYS A 189 27.34 -5.41 12.34
CA LYS A 189 26.64 -6.15 13.41
C LYS A 189 26.15 -5.16 14.46
N PHE A 190 24.83 -5.07 14.61
CA PHE A 190 24.20 -4.17 15.58
C PHE A 190 23.84 -4.91 16.88
N PRO A 191 23.82 -4.20 18.03
CA PRO A 191 23.31 -4.75 19.28
C PRO A 191 21.78 -4.85 19.27
N SER A 192 21.21 -5.57 20.22
CA SER A 192 19.77 -5.63 20.45
C SER A 192 19.23 -4.39 21.21
N SER A 193 20.10 -3.63 21.87
CA SER A 193 19.75 -2.42 22.64
C SER A 193 20.53 -1.22 22.11
N ASN A 194 20.01 -0.01 22.32
CA ASN A 194 20.63 1.25 21.87
C ASN A 194 20.96 1.28 20.37
N LEU A 195 20.03 0.71 19.58
CA LEU A 195 20.19 0.50 18.14
C LEU A 195 20.42 1.80 17.37
N ASP A 196 19.65 2.87 17.66
CA ASP A 196 19.78 4.17 17.00
C ASP A 196 21.20 4.75 17.10
N ASN A 197 21.77 4.77 18.31
CA ASN A 197 23.13 5.26 18.52
C ASN A 197 24.15 4.39 17.77
N SER A 198 23.97 3.07 17.76
CA SER A 198 24.86 2.16 17.03
C SER A 198 24.78 2.37 15.51
N ILE A 199 23.61 2.66 14.98
CA ILE A 199 23.44 3.00 13.57
C ILE A 199 24.18 4.31 13.23
N LYS A 200 24.06 5.35 14.08
CA LYS A 200 24.81 6.61 13.92
C LYS A 200 26.33 6.39 13.90
N ILE A 201 26.83 5.56 14.83
CA ILE A 201 28.27 5.22 14.88
C ILE A 201 28.69 4.51 13.59
N ALA A 202 27.93 3.48 13.16
CA ALA A 202 28.20 2.77 11.92
C ALA A 202 28.26 3.73 10.72
N LYS A 203 27.30 4.64 10.62
CA LYS A 203 27.23 5.62 9.52
C LYS A 203 28.44 6.55 9.52
N ASN A 204 28.83 7.08 10.68
CA ASN A 204 30.01 7.93 10.81
C ASN A 204 31.31 7.20 10.40
N ILE A 205 31.43 5.91 10.73
CA ILE A 205 32.57 5.10 10.33
C ILE A 205 32.61 4.91 8.81
N ILE A 206 31.47 4.64 8.19
CA ILE A 206 31.35 4.47 6.75
C ILE A 206 31.71 5.77 6.03
N ASP A 207 31.20 6.90 6.52
CA ASP A 207 31.40 8.21 5.90
C ASP A 207 32.83 8.76 6.11
N SER A 208 33.56 8.22 7.07
CA SER A 208 34.96 8.65 7.36
C SER A 208 36.03 8.08 6.42
N ASP A 209 35.59 7.40 5.33
CA ASP A 209 36.46 6.86 4.27
C ASP A 209 37.61 5.97 4.78
N LEU A 210 37.34 5.26 5.88
CA LEU A 210 38.28 4.27 6.42
C LEU A 210 38.34 3.11 5.44
N GLU A 211 39.32 3.11 4.58
CA GLU A 211 39.57 2.13 3.55
C GLU A 211 39.30 0.69 4.03
N LEU A 212 38.42 0.01 3.27
CA LEU A 212 38.33 -1.45 3.10
C LEU A 212 38.22 -2.32 4.35
N LYS A 213 37.32 -1.96 5.26
CA LYS A 213 37.02 -2.84 6.38
C LYS A 213 35.84 -3.74 6.00
N LYS A 214 35.95 -5.04 6.28
CA LYS A 214 34.92 -6.01 5.94
C LYS A 214 33.87 -6.19 7.05
N VAL A 215 34.22 -5.90 8.30
CA VAL A 215 33.34 -6.10 9.46
C VAL A 215 33.42 -4.90 10.40
N ILE A 216 32.24 -4.34 10.72
CA ILE A 216 32.03 -3.39 11.83
C ILE A 216 31.14 -4.08 12.86
N ASP A 217 31.68 -4.37 14.04
CA ASP A 217 30.93 -5.02 15.12
C ASP A 217 30.69 -4.04 16.28
N LEU A 218 29.42 -3.71 16.48
CA LEU A 218 28.92 -2.75 17.48
C LEU A 218 28.17 -3.42 18.63
N ARG A 219 28.26 -4.74 18.74
CA ARG A 219 27.49 -5.51 19.73
C ARG A 219 27.96 -5.31 21.16
N VAL A 220 29.20 -4.91 21.37
CA VAL A 220 29.74 -4.63 22.69
C VAL A 220 29.54 -3.16 23.03
N SER A 221 28.93 -2.88 24.18
CA SER A 221 28.67 -1.52 24.63
C SER A 221 29.98 -0.71 24.71
N ASN A 222 29.97 0.51 24.17
CA ASN A 222 31.10 1.44 24.19
C ASN A 222 32.37 0.97 23.44
N GLN A 223 32.27 -0.06 22.62
CA GLN A 223 33.38 -0.55 21.80
C GLN A 223 32.95 -0.71 20.34
N VAL A 224 33.84 -0.36 19.45
CA VAL A 224 33.74 -0.66 18.02
C VAL A 224 34.85 -1.59 17.65
N ILE A 225 34.53 -2.78 17.18
CA ILE A 225 35.48 -3.76 16.69
C ILE A 225 35.45 -3.73 15.18
N ILE A 226 36.57 -3.43 14.58
CA ILE A 226 36.73 -3.35 13.13
C ILE A 226 37.74 -4.42 12.70
N ARG A 227 37.36 -5.18 11.63
CA ARG A 227 38.22 -6.26 11.10
C ARG A 227 38.27 -6.20 9.59
N ASP A 228 39.36 -6.70 9.04
CA ASP A 228 39.64 -6.72 7.60
C ASP A 228 39.30 -8.07 6.92
N GLU A 229 38.67 -9.00 7.60
CA GLU A 229 38.26 -10.33 7.08
C GLU A 229 36.83 -10.37 6.60
#